data_76322bad96ff37f0a6b2217e476a2831
#
_entry.id   76322bad96ff37f0a6b2217e476a2831
#
_cell.length_a   1.000
_cell.length_b   1.000
_cell.length_c   1.000
_cell.angle_alpha   90.00
_cell.angle_beta   90.00
_cell.angle_gamma   90.00
#
_symmetry.space_group_name_H-M   'P 1'
#
loop_
_entity.id
_entity.type
_entity.pdbx_description
1 polymer ?
#
loop_
_entity_poly.entity_id
_entity_poly.type
_entity_poly.pdbx_seq_one_letter_code
_entity_poly.pdbx_strand_id
1 'polypeptide(L)'
;MSIRSKLLAGIVALAAMVAPLAASAAPPTVEPGVPELLATLDGAAGSGSTIGPGGALYVPQPATGRIWRVDPQSGETTLYASGLPQRFAELPFGGVMDVAFIGSTAYALVSVVGSHFPEDLFACNPHTVGIYRIDGPTSSTVVADIGTFACDNPPPGDFVVPTGVQYALETYRGGFLVTDGHHNRVLHVTLDGTVTQMIQFDNIVPTGLAVTGNTIYMAEAGPVPHLPQTGKVVSFEPGSSTATEVAHGAPLLVDVERGRGHTLFALSQGHFSCSDPACAGSPADADTGALVRANANGTFTPVAEELDRPTSLELIGNIAYVVTLTGEIWKVDNVAGPPYGS
;
A
#
# COMPACT_ATOMS: atom_id res chain seq x y z
N MET A 1 44.21 89.05 27.62
CA MET A 1 42.76 88.91 27.97
C MET A 1 42.19 87.76 27.16
N SER A 2 41.97 86.70 27.87
CA SER A 2 41.55 85.43 27.21
C SER A 2 40.19 85.01 27.80
N ILE A 3 39.19 84.82 26.93
CA ILE A 3 37.89 84.33 27.26
C ILE A 3 37.81 82.89 26.77
N ARG A 4 37.78 81.96 27.69
CA ARG A 4 37.56 80.52 27.38
C ARG A 4 36.08 80.25 27.42
N SER A 5 35.51 79.87 26.24
CA SER A 5 34.16 79.33 26.11
C SER A 5 34.18 77.84 26.37
N LYS A 6 33.39 77.36 27.31
CA LYS A 6 33.13 75.90 27.55
C LYS A 6 31.95 75.49 26.71
N LEU A 7 32.15 74.55 25.76
CA LEU A 7 31.06 73.77 25.12
C LEU A 7 30.72 72.56 26.01
N LEU A 8 29.46 72.50 26.44
CA LEU A 8 28.87 71.32 27.05
C LEU A 8 28.30 70.44 25.88
N ALA A 9 28.87 69.26 25.73
CA ALA A 9 28.30 68.23 24.83
C ALA A 9 27.28 67.38 25.58
N GLY A 10 26.02 67.52 25.26
CA GLY A 10 24.94 66.63 25.74
C GLY A 10 24.93 65.31 24.98
N ILE A 11 25.17 64.23 25.67
CA ILE A 11 25.00 62.85 25.14
C ILE A 11 23.53 62.46 25.33
N VAL A 12 22.77 62.36 24.25
CA VAL A 12 21.43 61.77 24.25
C VAL A 12 21.61 60.25 24.08
N ALA A 13 21.41 59.50 25.13
CA ALA A 13 21.37 58.04 25.10
C ALA A 13 19.99 57.56 24.50
N LEU A 14 20.01 57.07 23.28
CA LEU A 14 18.85 56.44 22.66
C LEU A 14 18.74 55.01 23.22
N ALA A 15 17.84 54.78 24.16
CA ALA A 15 17.51 53.44 24.62
C ALA A 15 16.62 52.73 23.56
N ALA A 16 17.21 51.83 22.77
CA ALA A 16 16.46 50.95 21.89
C ALA A 16 15.73 49.92 22.76
N MET A 17 14.42 50.05 22.87
CA MET A 17 13.56 48.98 23.40
C MET A 17 13.49 47.85 22.37
N VAL A 18 14.23 46.78 22.64
CA VAL A 18 14.05 45.49 21.94
C VAL A 18 12.83 44.83 22.55
N ALA A 19 11.70 44.88 21.86
CA ALA A 19 10.53 44.09 22.22
C ALA A 19 10.87 42.61 22.02
N PRO A 20 10.58 41.71 22.96
CA PRO A 20 10.77 40.28 22.72
C PRO A 20 9.82 39.85 21.61
N LEU A 21 10.37 39.25 20.55
CA LEU A 21 9.59 38.54 19.57
C LEU A 21 8.81 37.44 20.32
N ALA A 22 7.49 37.55 20.32
CA ALA A 22 6.64 36.48 20.81
C ALA A 22 6.97 35.22 20.00
N ALA A 23 7.49 34.19 20.65
CA ALA A 23 7.64 32.88 20.05
C ALA A 23 6.24 32.45 19.62
N SER A 24 6.04 32.28 18.31
CA SER A 24 4.81 31.67 17.78
C SER A 24 4.73 30.28 18.39
N ALA A 25 3.71 30.02 19.20
CA ALA A 25 3.44 28.69 19.67
C ALA A 25 3.30 27.76 18.45
N ALA A 26 4.02 26.66 18.45
CA ALA A 26 3.80 25.63 17.43
C ALA A 26 2.31 25.24 17.47
N PRO A 27 1.67 25.06 16.31
CA PRO A 27 0.29 24.59 16.29
C PRO A 27 0.19 23.28 17.08
N PRO A 28 -0.91 23.06 17.81
CA PRO A 28 -1.08 21.84 18.58
C PRO A 28 -0.95 20.63 17.64
N THR A 29 -0.06 19.71 17.97
CA THR A 29 0.01 18.40 17.31
C THR A 29 -1.23 17.63 17.73
N VAL A 30 -2.09 17.31 16.79
CA VAL A 30 -3.20 16.38 17.02
C VAL A 30 -2.60 14.99 16.91
N GLU A 31 -2.64 14.23 17.98
CA GLU A 31 -2.19 12.83 17.97
C GLU A 31 -3.10 11.99 17.04
N PRO A 32 -2.58 10.94 16.40
CA PRO A 32 -3.39 9.97 15.69
C PRO A 32 -4.48 9.41 16.59
N GLY A 33 -5.63 9.11 16.01
CA GLY A 33 -6.72 8.43 16.72
C GLY A 33 -6.33 7.00 17.09
N VAL A 34 -6.95 6.47 18.14
CA VAL A 34 -6.88 5.03 18.44
C VAL A 34 -7.61 4.28 17.32
N PRO A 35 -7.09 3.14 16.81
CA PRO A 35 -7.80 2.32 15.84
C PRO A 35 -9.20 1.94 16.33
N GLU A 36 -10.20 2.15 15.47
CA GLU A 36 -11.60 1.82 15.72
C GLU A 36 -12.05 0.78 14.70
N LEU A 37 -12.63 -0.34 15.17
CA LEU A 37 -13.19 -1.36 14.29
C LEU A 37 -14.43 -0.80 13.59
N LEU A 38 -14.34 -0.62 12.27
CA LEU A 38 -15.43 -0.09 11.45
C LEU A 38 -16.39 -1.18 10.98
N ALA A 39 -15.84 -2.30 10.49
CA ALA A 39 -16.61 -3.41 9.95
C ALA A 39 -15.82 -4.72 10.02
N THR A 40 -16.52 -5.84 9.91
CA THR A 40 -15.92 -7.17 9.76
C THR A 40 -16.60 -7.89 8.60
N LEU A 41 -15.81 -8.33 7.63
CA LEU A 41 -16.27 -9.20 6.55
C LEU A 41 -16.22 -10.66 7.02
N ASP A 42 -17.16 -11.48 6.54
CA ASP A 42 -17.17 -12.92 6.83
C ASP A 42 -16.09 -13.62 5.98
N GLY A 43 -14.89 -13.75 6.55
CA GLY A 43 -13.72 -14.40 5.95
C GLY A 43 -12.60 -13.45 5.54
N ALA A 44 -11.46 -14.03 5.16
CA ALA A 44 -10.23 -13.31 4.84
C ALA A 44 -10.39 -12.33 3.69
N ALA A 45 -9.81 -11.14 3.83
CA ALA A 45 -9.70 -10.14 2.77
C ALA A 45 -8.51 -10.42 1.83
N GLY A 46 -8.45 -9.71 0.71
CA GLY A 46 -7.33 -9.73 -0.24
C GLY A 46 -6.13 -8.91 0.23
N SER A 47 -5.16 -8.78 -0.64
CA SER A 47 -3.97 -7.97 -0.38
C SER A 47 -4.19 -6.48 -0.59
N GLY A 48 -5.22 -6.10 -1.36
CA GLY A 48 -5.53 -4.71 -1.67
C GLY A 48 -6.97 -4.34 -1.34
N SER A 49 -7.22 -3.06 -1.41
CA SER A 49 -8.55 -2.43 -1.41
C SER A 49 -8.45 -1.11 -2.17
N THR A 50 -9.56 -0.46 -2.45
CA THR A 50 -9.52 0.85 -3.11
C THR A 50 -10.72 1.72 -2.76
N ILE A 51 -10.55 3.03 -2.87
CA ILE A 51 -11.66 3.98 -2.82
C ILE A 51 -12.24 4.12 -4.21
N GLY A 52 -13.48 3.66 -4.37
CA GLY A 52 -14.19 3.71 -5.64
C GLY A 52 -15.29 4.76 -5.70
N PRO A 53 -16.24 4.60 -6.63
CA PRO A 53 -17.35 5.52 -6.83
C PRO A 53 -18.15 5.80 -5.57
N GLY A 54 -18.45 7.09 -5.34
CA GLY A 54 -19.15 7.55 -4.14
C GLY A 54 -18.32 7.61 -2.88
N GLY A 55 -16.98 7.46 -2.98
CA GLY A 55 -16.06 7.53 -1.84
C GLY A 55 -16.16 6.33 -0.90
N ALA A 56 -16.72 5.22 -1.36
CA ALA A 56 -16.80 3.98 -0.61
C ALA A 56 -15.51 3.18 -0.76
N LEU A 57 -15.20 2.36 0.24
CA LEU A 57 -14.13 1.38 0.21
C LEU A 57 -14.62 0.10 -0.49
N TYR A 58 -13.78 -0.47 -1.35
CA TYR A 58 -14.04 -1.74 -2.02
C TYR A 58 -12.97 -2.75 -1.62
N VAL A 59 -13.43 -3.90 -1.09
CA VAL A 59 -12.55 -4.91 -0.49
C VAL A 59 -12.80 -6.27 -1.13
N PRO A 60 -11.78 -6.87 -1.77
CA PRO A 60 -11.88 -8.21 -2.33
C PRO A 60 -11.87 -9.28 -1.22
N GLN A 61 -12.55 -10.39 -1.50
CA GLN A 61 -12.61 -11.56 -0.63
C GLN A 61 -12.20 -12.82 -1.42
N PRO A 62 -10.94 -13.22 -1.35
CA PRO A 62 -10.33 -14.25 -2.19
C PRO A 62 -10.98 -15.63 -2.09
N ALA A 63 -11.34 -16.03 -0.88
CA ALA A 63 -11.91 -17.35 -0.62
C ALA A 63 -13.27 -17.58 -1.29
N THR A 64 -14.01 -16.51 -1.58
CA THR A 64 -15.37 -16.58 -2.12
C THR A 64 -15.50 -15.94 -3.50
N GLY A 65 -14.43 -15.34 -4.03
CA GLY A 65 -14.46 -14.66 -5.32
C GLY A 65 -15.41 -13.46 -5.34
N ARG A 66 -15.46 -12.71 -4.25
CA ARG A 66 -16.36 -11.55 -4.03
C ARG A 66 -15.59 -10.26 -3.90
N ILE A 67 -16.29 -9.16 -4.16
CA ILE A 67 -15.86 -7.80 -3.82
C ILE A 67 -16.97 -7.17 -3.00
N TRP A 68 -16.63 -6.62 -1.85
CA TRP A 68 -17.54 -5.92 -0.96
C TRP A 68 -17.37 -4.42 -1.10
N ARG A 69 -18.48 -3.69 -1.07
CA ARG A 69 -18.52 -2.24 -0.92
C ARG A 69 -18.80 -1.93 0.55
N VAL A 70 -17.97 -1.10 1.16
CA VAL A 70 -18.08 -0.70 2.57
C VAL A 70 -18.24 0.81 2.64
N ASP A 71 -19.24 1.27 3.37
CA ASP A 71 -19.43 2.69 3.66
C ASP A 71 -18.39 3.13 4.71
N PRO A 72 -17.52 4.13 4.41
CA PRO A 72 -16.43 4.50 5.31
C PRO A 72 -16.88 5.26 6.57
N GLN A 73 -18.15 5.67 6.65
CA GLN A 73 -18.69 6.37 7.81
C GLN A 73 -19.45 5.44 8.74
N SER A 74 -20.29 4.57 8.18
CA SER A 74 -21.16 3.68 8.96
C SER A 74 -20.63 2.25 9.11
N GLY A 75 -19.68 1.82 8.28
CA GLY A 75 -19.25 0.43 8.20
C GLY A 75 -20.26 -0.50 7.50
N GLU A 76 -21.36 0.03 6.94
CA GLU A 76 -22.32 -0.78 6.21
C GLU A 76 -21.67 -1.48 5.03
N THR A 77 -21.84 -2.82 4.96
CA THR A 77 -21.26 -3.65 3.90
C THR A 77 -22.35 -4.10 2.92
N THR A 78 -22.06 -3.98 1.63
CA THR A 78 -22.92 -4.48 0.56
C THR A 78 -22.11 -5.28 -0.46
N LEU A 79 -22.67 -6.39 -0.95
CA LEU A 79 -22.01 -7.17 -2.00
C LEU A 79 -22.02 -6.36 -3.30
N TYR A 80 -20.82 -6.09 -3.83
CA TYR A 80 -20.65 -5.37 -5.08
C TYR A 80 -20.54 -6.31 -6.29
N ALA A 81 -19.69 -7.34 -6.19
CA ALA A 81 -19.50 -8.35 -7.26
C ALA A 81 -19.21 -9.74 -6.68
N SER A 82 -19.50 -10.76 -7.46
CA SER A 82 -19.24 -12.17 -7.14
C SER A 82 -18.98 -12.99 -8.39
N GLY A 83 -18.55 -14.26 -8.22
CA GLY A 83 -18.29 -15.17 -9.33
C GLY A 83 -16.89 -15.01 -9.93
N LEU A 84 -16.00 -14.27 -9.28
CA LEU A 84 -14.59 -14.21 -9.64
C LEU A 84 -13.87 -15.50 -9.22
N PRO A 85 -12.72 -15.85 -9.84
CA PRO A 85 -11.93 -17.01 -9.45
C PRO A 85 -11.55 -16.97 -7.97
N GLN A 86 -11.68 -18.10 -7.31
CA GLN A 86 -11.37 -18.28 -5.89
C GLN A 86 -9.94 -18.79 -5.72
N ARG A 87 -9.33 -18.53 -4.58
CA ARG A 87 -8.05 -19.10 -4.19
C ARG A 87 -8.16 -20.61 -3.95
N PHE A 88 -7.03 -21.28 -3.99
CA PHE A 88 -6.95 -22.64 -3.43
C PHE A 88 -7.32 -22.64 -1.95
N ALA A 89 -8.08 -23.64 -1.53
CA ALA A 89 -8.51 -23.77 -0.14
C ALA A 89 -7.32 -24.01 0.82
N GLU A 90 -6.26 -24.61 0.30
CA GLU A 90 -5.05 -24.96 1.02
C GLU A 90 -4.09 -23.77 1.27
N LEU A 91 -4.27 -22.65 0.51
CA LEU A 91 -3.38 -21.50 0.60
C LEU A 91 -4.05 -20.35 1.35
N PRO A 92 -3.30 -19.54 2.12
CA PRO A 92 -3.82 -18.34 2.76
C PRO A 92 -3.91 -17.12 1.82
N PHE A 93 -3.42 -17.22 0.57
CA PHE A 93 -3.37 -16.15 -0.44
C PHE A 93 -3.83 -16.67 -1.81
N GLY A 94 -4.03 -15.76 -2.76
CA GLY A 94 -4.54 -16.07 -4.11
C GLY A 94 -6.02 -15.73 -4.24
N GLY A 95 -6.63 -16.04 -5.40
CA GLY A 95 -7.99 -15.59 -5.76
C GLY A 95 -8.01 -14.11 -6.13
N VAL A 96 -9.06 -13.41 -5.76
CA VAL A 96 -9.20 -11.96 -5.98
C VAL A 96 -8.35 -11.22 -4.97
N MET A 97 -7.18 -10.77 -5.39
CA MET A 97 -6.18 -10.15 -4.50
C MET A 97 -6.43 -8.65 -4.29
N ASP A 98 -6.77 -7.93 -5.36
CA ASP A 98 -6.92 -6.49 -5.32
C ASP A 98 -8.00 -5.99 -6.28
N VAL A 99 -8.40 -4.73 -6.15
CA VAL A 99 -9.40 -4.08 -6.99
C VAL A 99 -9.04 -2.61 -7.22
N ALA A 100 -9.22 -2.12 -8.46
CA ALA A 100 -9.02 -0.73 -8.81
C ALA A 100 -10.14 -0.22 -9.72
N PHE A 101 -10.31 1.11 -9.81
CA PHE A 101 -11.31 1.73 -10.67
C PHE A 101 -10.68 2.62 -11.72
N ILE A 102 -11.10 2.46 -12.97
CA ILE A 102 -10.89 3.47 -14.01
C ILE A 102 -12.25 4.10 -14.33
N GLY A 103 -12.44 5.35 -13.92
CA GLY A 103 -13.74 5.99 -13.92
C GLY A 103 -14.73 5.28 -12.98
N SER A 104 -15.83 4.77 -13.53
CA SER A 104 -16.82 3.98 -12.75
C SER A 104 -16.68 2.46 -12.94
N THR A 105 -15.73 2.01 -13.73
CA THR A 105 -15.52 0.59 -14.04
C THR A 105 -14.51 -0.01 -13.08
N ALA A 106 -14.92 -1.08 -12.39
CA ALA A 106 -14.05 -1.84 -11.50
C ALA A 106 -13.25 -2.88 -12.27
N TYR A 107 -12.02 -3.09 -11.84
CA TYR A 107 -11.11 -4.14 -12.32
C TYR A 107 -10.55 -4.89 -11.12
N ALA A 108 -10.56 -6.21 -11.18
CA ALA A 108 -10.06 -7.09 -10.13
C ALA A 108 -8.76 -7.77 -10.57
N LEU A 109 -7.78 -7.79 -9.69
CA LEU A 109 -6.56 -8.58 -9.83
C LEU A 109 -6.82 -9.98 -9.29
N VAL A 110 -6.58 -10.99 -10.12
CA VAL A 110 -6.71 -12.41 -9.75
C VAL A 110 -5.35 -13.07 -9.85
N SER A 111 -4.94 -13.75 -8.79
CA SER A 111 -3.65 -14.43 -8.70
C SER A 111 -3.80 -15.80 -8.04
N VAL A 112 -2.92 -16.73 -8.36
CA VAL A 112 -2.81 -18.05 -7.69
C VAL A 112 -4.17 -18.76 -7.63
N VAL A 113 -4.69 -19.12 -8.79
CA VAL A 113 -5.97 -19.82 -8.95
C VAL A 113 -5.79 -21.09 -9.76
N GLY A 114 -6.69 -22.06 -9.55
CA GLY A 114 -6.66 -23.33 -10.25
C GLY A 114 -7.79 -24.24 -9.77
N SER A 115 -7.84 -25.45 -10.31
CA SER A 115 -8.83 -26.48 -9.96
C SER A 115 -8.20 -27.64 -9.18
N HIS A 116 -6.89 -27.84 -9.32
CA HIS A 116 -6.17 -28.99 -8.75
C HIS A 116 -4.93 -28.50 -8.01
N PHE A 117 -4.95 -28.58 -6.70
CA PHE A 117 -3.79 -28.28 -5.84
C PHE A 117 -3.02 -29.58 -5.54
N PRO A 118 -1.68 -29.59 -5.63
CA PRO A 118 -0.79 -28.46 -5.96
C PRO A 118 -0.42 -28.34 -7.45
N GLU A 119 -0.95 -29.19 -8.32
CA GLU A 119 -0.52 -29.32 -9.73
C GLU A 119 -0.66 -28.00 -10.47
N ASP A 120 -1.81 -27.31 -10.35
CA ASP A 120 -2.05 -26.05 -11.04
C ASP A 120 -1.20 -24.90 -10.48
N LEU A 121 -0.79 -24.97 -9.20
CA LEU A 121 0.08 -23.96 -8.59
C LEU A 121 1.47 -23.95 -9.23
N PHE A 122 2.00 -25.14 -9.52
CA PHE A 122 3.37 -25.33 -10.02
C PHE A 122 3.45 -25.50 -11.54
N ALA A 123 2.41 -25.12 -12.25
CA ALA A 123 2.34 -25.22 -13.69
C ALA A 123 1.84 -23.92 -14.35
N CYS A 124 2.16 -23.76 -15.63
CA CYS A 124 1.47 -22.81 -16.49
C CYS A 124 0.10 -23.39 -16.85
N ASN A 125 -0.85 -23.24 -15.96
CA ASN A 125 -2.15 -23.88 -16.05
C ASN A 125 -3.16 -23.04 -16.90
N PRO A 126 -4.31 -23.61 -17.33
CA PRO A 126 -5.28 -22.90 -18.16
C PRO A 126 -6.14 -21.88 -17.42
N HIS A 127 -5.99 -21.77 -16.10
CA HIS A 127 -6.72 -20.79 -15.30
C HIS A 127 -6.07 -19.42 -15.43
N THR A 128 -6.87 -18.40 -15.75
CA THR A 128 -6.33 -17.08 -16.02
C THR A 128 -5.99 -16.36 -14.74
N VAL A 129 -4.70 -16.15 -14.53
CA VAL A 129 -4.14 -15.22 -13.56
C VAL A 129 -4.00 -13.86 -14.26
N GLY A 130 -4.61 -12.80 -13.72
CA GLY A 130 -4.57 -11.51 -14.40
C GLY A 130 -5.66 -10.53 -13.99
N ILE A 131 -6.02 -9.64 -14.89
CA ILE A 131 -6.98 -8.56 -14.63
C ILE A 131 -8.34 -8.90 -15.24
N TYR A 132 -9.37 -8.78 -14.42
CA TYR A 132 -10.77 -9.00 -14.76
C TYR A 132 -11.54 -7.69 -14.64
N ARG A 133 -12.21 -7.24 -15.72
CA ARG A 133 -13.18 -6.15 -15.67
C ARG A 133 -14.50 -6.66 -15.10
N ILE A 134 -15.07 -5.95 -14.16
CA ILE A 134 -16.39 -6.25 -13.59
C ILE A 134 -17.46 -5.67 -14.52
N ASP A 135 -18.24 -6.51 -15.17
CA ASP A 135 -19.29 -6.14 -16.11
C ASP A 135 -20.68 -6.06 -15.45
N GLY A 136 -20.80 -6.66 -14.28
CA GLY A 136 -22.04 -6.69 -13.50
C GLY A 136 -21.86 -7.45 -12.18
N PRO A 137 -22.90 -7.55 -11.35
CA PRO A 137 -22.80 -8.16 -10.02
C PRO A 137 -22.33 -9.62 -9.99
N THR A 138 -22.48 -10.35 -11.11
CA THR A 138 -22.10 -11.77 -11.22
C THR A 138 -21.36 -12.07 -12.51
N SER A 139 -20.87 -11.06 -13.22
CA SER A 139 -20.19 -11.22 -14.50
C SER A 139 -18.92 -10.40 -14.59
N SER A 140 -17.90 -10.98 -15.19
CA SER A 140 -16.61 -10.36 -15.44
C SER A 140 -16.01 -10.83 -16.75
N THR A 141 -15.12 -10.01 -17.31
CA THR A 141 -14.38 -10.32 -18.54
C THR A 141 -12.89 -10.20 -18.27
N VAL A 142 -12.09 -11.20 -18.67
CA VAL A 142 -10.63 -11.11 -18.65
C VAL A 142 -10.17 -9.98 -19.56
N VAL A 143 -9.39 -9.06 -19.02
CA VAL A 143 -8.76 -7.95 -19.75
C VAL A 143 -7.32 -8.31 -20.12
N ALA A 144 -6.58 -8.91 -19.18
CA ALA A 144 -5.18 -9.27 -19.38
C ALA A 144 -4.87 -10.60 -18.72
N ASP A 145 -4.13 -11.46 -19.41
CA ASP A 145 -3.61 -12.73 -18.90
C ASP A 145 -2.14 -12.54 -18.49
N ILE A 146 -1.94 -12.21 -17.22
CA ILE A 146 -0.60 -12.00 -16.64
C ILE A 146 0.09 -13.36 -16.43
N GLY A 147 -0.66 -14.41 -16.13
CA GLY A 147 -0.12 -15.76 -15.92
C GLY A 147 0.57 -16.30 -17.15
N THR A 148 -0.06 -16.23 -18.32
CA THR A 148 0.56 -16.61 -19.61
C THR A 148 1.78 -15.74 -19.90
N PHE A 149 1.69 -14.42 -19.70
CA PHE A 149 2.85 -13.54 -19.86
C PHE A 149 4.03 -13.95 -18.95
N ALA A 150 3.75 -14.30 -17.69
CA ALA A 150 4.77 -14.71 -16.73
C ALA A 150 5.47 -16.01 -17.13
N CYS A 151 4.70 -16.98 -17.61
CA CYS A 151 5.22 -18.24 -18.12
C CYS A 151 6.10 -18.06 -19.37
N ASP A 152 5.70 -17.18 -20.28
CA ASP A 152 6.44 -16.90 -21.52
C ASP A 152 7.65 -16.00 -21.29
N ASN A 153 7.66 -15.24 -20.18
CA ASN A 153 8.73 -14.30 -19.80
C ASN A 153 9.18 -14.53 -18.35
N PRO A 154 9.73 -15.72 -18.03
CA PRO A 154 10.22 -15.99 -16.68
C PRO A 154 11.39 -15.06 -16.34
N PRO A 155 11.41 -14.49 -15.12
CA PRO A 155 12.56 -13.72 -14.68
C PRO A 155 13.79 -14.64 -14.46
N PRO A 156 15.00 -14.06 -14.37
CA PRO A 156 16.19 -14.84 -14.03
C PRO A 156 16.07 -15.49 -12.64
N GLY A 157 16.31 -16.79 -12.53
CA GLY A 157 16.26 -17.56 -11.29
C GLY A 157 15.30 -18.74 -11.36
N ASP A 158 15.23 -19.50 -10.28
CA ASP A 158 14.34 -20.65 -10.14
C ASP A 158 13.12 -20.24 -9.33
N PHE A 159 11.98 -20.08 -9.98
CA PHE A 159 10.71 -19.73 -9.36
C PHE A 159 9.74 -20.90 -9.38
N VAL A 160 9.17 -21.24 -8.23
CA VAL A 160 8.30 -22.42 -8.08
C VAL A 160 6.88 -22.20 -8.57
N VAL A 161 6.40 -20.94 -8.62
CA VAL A 161 5.07 -20.56 -9.15
C VAL A 161 5.27 -19.84 -10.49
N PRO A 162 5.21 -20.54 -11.62
CA PRO A 162 5.57 -19.97 -12.93
C PRO A 162 4.64 -18.85 -13.39
N THR A 163 3.39 -18.80 -12.92
CA THR A 163 2.45 -17.71 -13.18
C THR A 163 2.70 -16.46 -12.32
N GLY A 164 3.64 -16.52 -11.37
CA GLY A 164 3.89 -15.45 -10.40
C GLY A 164 2.87 -15.40 -9.28
N VAL A 165 3.07 -14.47 -8.34
CA VAL A 165 2.12 -14.13 -7.28
C VAL A 165 1.90 -12.62 -7.33
N GLN A 166 0.86 -12.20 -8.01
CA GLN A 166 0.49 -10.78 -8.15
C GLN A 166 -0.16 -10.32 -6.86
N TYR A 167 0.29 -9.15 -6.37
CA TYR A 167 -0.09 -8.64 -5.05
C TYR A 167 -0.96 -7.38 -5.11
N ALA A 168 -0.54 -6.32 -5.79
CA ALA A 168 -1.24 -5.04 -5.87
C ALA A 168 -1.59 -4.65 -7.31
N LEU A 169 -2.69 -3.89 -7.44
CA LEU A 169 -3.22 -3.33 -8.68
C LEU A 169 -3.40 -1.82 -8.52
N GLU A 170 -2.52 -1.02 -9.09
CA GLU A 170 -2.60 0.45 -9.02
C GLU A 170 -2.88 1.06 -10.39
N THR A 171 -3.74 2.08 -10.43
CA THR A 171 -4.09 2.76 -11.69
C THR A 171 -2.91 3.58 -12.22
N TYR A 172 -2.62 3.43 -13.51
CA TYR A 172 -1.51 4.12 -14.14
C TYR A 172 -1.75 4.42 -15.62
N ARG A 173 -1.76 5.70 -16.00
CA ARG A 173 -1.84 6.16 -17.39
C ARG A 173 -2.95 5.50 -18.25
N GLY A 174 -4.12 5.29 -17.65
CA GLY A 174 -5.26 4.66 -18.31
C GLY A 174 -5.18 3.13 -18.40
N GLY A 175 -4.23 2.51 -17.73
CA GLY A 175 -4.07 1.09 -17.47
C GLY A 175 -3.69 0.87 -16.01
N PHE A 176 -2.82 -0.11 -15.75
CA PHE A 176 -2.47 -0.54 -14.40
C PHE A 176 -0.98 -0.82 -14.24
N LEU A 177 -0.48 -0.62 -13.03
CA LEU A 177 0.72 -1.28 -12.51
C LEU A 177 0.29 -2.47 -11.67
N VAL A 178 1.07 -3.54 -11.77
CA VAL A 178 0.86 -4.77 -10.98
C VAL A 178 2.19 -5.18 -10.39
N THR A 179 2.24 -5.38 -9.08
CA THR A 179 3.39 -6.03 -8.45
C THR A 179 3.29 -7.54 -8.59
N ASP A 180 4.36 -8.17 -9.02
CA ASP A 180 4.53 -9.63 -9.01
C ASP A 180 5.56 -9.97 -7.95
N GLY A 181 5.08 -10.23 -6.73
CA GLY A 181 5.91 -10.43 -5.54
C GLY A 181 6.83 -11.63 -5.65
N HIS A 182 6.35 -12.73 -6.23
CA HIS A 182 7.14 -13.94 -6.40
C HIS A 182 8.26 -13.76 -7.43
N HIS A 183 7.98 -13.06 -8.51
CA HIS A 183 8.96 -12.80 -9.57
C HIS A 183 9.76 -11.52 -9.35
N ASN A 184 9.57 -10.82 -8.25
CA ASN A 184 10.30 -9.59 -7.87
C ASN A 184 10.28 -8.51 -8.95
N ARG A 185 9.12 -8.20 -9.52
CA ARG A 185 8.98 -7.22 -10.60
C ARG A 185 7.69 -6.40 -10.51
N VAL A 186 7.67 -5.29 -11.22
CA VAL A 186 6.47 -4.52 -11.49
C VAL A 186 6.13 -4.63 -12.98
N LEU A 187 4.89 -4.92 -13.27
CA LEU A 187 4.34 -5.01 -14.61
C LEU A 187 3.49 -3.77 -14.92
N HIS A 188 3.48 -3.36 -16.19
CA HIS A 188 2.54 -2.39 -16.73
C HIS A 188 1.55 -3.13 -17.63
N VAL A 189 0.26 -2.94 -17.40
CA VAL A 189 -0.82 -3.63 -18.10
C VAL A 189 -1.77 -2.59 -18.68
N THR A 190 -2.00 -2.65 -19.99
CA THR A 190 -2.92 -1.76 -20.68
C THR A 190 -4.31 -2.39 -20.83
N LEU A 191 -5.34 -1.59 -21.10
CA LEU A 191 -6.73 -2.07 -21.23
C LEU A 191 -6.99 -2.94 -22.46
N ASP A 192 -6.06 -2.97 -23.44
CA ASP A 192 -6.10 -3.90 -24.57
C ASP A 192 -5.47 -5.27 -24.27
N GLY A 193 -5.04 -5.48 -23.02
CA GLY A 193 -4.46 -6.74 -22.55
C GLY A 193 -2.95 -6.87 -22.72
N THR A 194 -2.27 -5.83 -23.23
CA THR A 194 -0.81 -5.86 -23.36
C THR A 194 -0.15 -5.78 -21.98
N VAL A 195 0.71 -6.76 -21.68
CA VAL A 195 1.51 -6.83 -20.46
C VAL A 195 2.98 -6.59 -20.78
N THR A 196 3.62 -5.70 -20.05
CA THR A 196 5.06 -5.42 -20.20
C THR A 196 5.73 -5.33 -18.83
N GLN A 197 6.98 -5.79 -18.74
CA GLN A 197 7.77 -5.60 -17.53
C GLN A 197 8.24 -4.14 -17.45
N MET A 198 7.90 -3.46 -16.34
CA MET A 198 8.33 -2.07 -16.10
C MET A 198 9.71 -2.03 -15.44
N ILE A 199 9.91 -2.81 -14.38
CA ILE A 199 11.16 -2.89 -13.64
C ILE A 199 11.30 -4.27 -13.00
N GLN A 200 12.53 -4.78 -12.93
CA GLN A 200 12.92 -6.04 -12.27
C GLN A 200 13.81 -5.71 -11.08
N PHE A 201 13.62 -6.41 -9.99
CA PHE A 201 14.42 -6.33 -8.78
C PHE A 201 15.10 -7.64 -8.45
N ASP A 202 16.03 -7.60 -7.50
CA ASP A 202 16.52 -8.77 -6.80
C ASP A 202 15.45 -9.29 -5.80
N ASN A 203 15.78 -10.21 -4.91
CA ASN A 203 14.86 -10.79 -3.94
C ASN A 203 14.41 -9.75 -2.89
N ILE A 204 13.31 -9.04 -3.14
CA ILE A 204 12.75 -7.96 -2.30
C ILE A 204 11.27 -8.11 -1.99
N VAL A 205 10.54 -8.93 -2.74
CA VAL A 205 9.09 -9.11 -2.69
C VAL A 205 8.34 -7.77 -2.76
N PRO A 206 8.13 -7.21 -3.97
CA PRO A 206 7.31 -6.02 -4.18
C PRO A 206 5.85 -6.30 -3.80
N THR A 207 5.23 -5.34 -3.10
CA THR A 207 3.87 -5.43 -2.57
C THR A 207 3.02 -4.24 -3.01
N GLY A 208 2.55 -3.38 -2.12
CA GLY A 208 1.69 -2.24 -2.44
C GLY A 208 2.35 -1.16 -3.29
N LEU A 209 1.53 -0.40 -4.01
CA LEU A 209 1.93 0.66 -4.94
C LEU A 209 1.12 1.93 -4.69
N ALA A 210 1.78 3.09 -4.79
CA ALA A 210 1.12 4.39 -4.87
C ALA A 210 1.72 5.23 -5.99
N VAL A 211 0.89 5.89 -6.81
CA VAL A 211 1.35 6.71 -7.93
C VAL A 211 1.08 8.19 -7.67
N THR A 212 2.08 9.03 -7.84
CA THR A 212 1.95 10.49 -7.77
C THR A 212 2.65 11.14 -8.96
N GLY A 213 1.86 11.57 -9.93
CA GLY A 213 2.41 12.14 -11.17
C GLY A 213 3.24 11.11 -11.93
N ASN A 214 4.55 11.29 -11.97
CA ASN A 214 5.47 10.36 -12.63
C ASN A 214 6.25 9.48 -11.65
N THR A 215 6.13 9.73 -10.36
CA THR A 215 6.80 8.94 -9.32
C THR A 215 5.92 7.80 -8.85
N ILE A 216 6.46 6.61 -8.86
CA ILE A 216 5.85 5.38 -8.36
C ILE A 216 6.53 5.05 -7.04
N TYR A 217 5.76 4.97 -5.96
CA TYR A 217 6.19 4.45 -4.67
C TYR A 217 5.78 3.00 -4.57
N MET A 218 6.62 2.20 -3.95
CA MET A 218 6.40 0.77 -3.80
C MET A 218 6.86 0.30 -2.43
N ALA A 219 6.03 -0.49 -1.76
CA ALA A 219 6.42 -1.21 -0.57
C ALA A 219 7.14 -2.52 -0.96
N GLU A 220 8.13 -2.89 -0.17
CA GLU A 220 8.89 -4.14 -0.25
C GLU A 220 8.77 -4.89 1.06
N ALA A 221 8.29 -6.13 1.03
CA ALA A 221 8.19 -6.96 2.23
C ALA A 221 9.56 -7.40 2.77
N GLY A 222 10.58 -7.30 1.92
CA GLY A 222 11.93 -7.81 2.18
C GLY A 222 12.15 -9.18 1.54
N PRO A 223 13.38 -9.71 1.60
CA PRO A 223 13.75 -10.96 0.94
C PRO A 223 12.98 -12.16 1.49
N VAL A 224 12.81 -13.19 0.66
CA VAL A 224 12.40 -14.53 1.12
C VAL A 224 13.64 -15.41 1.27
N PRO A 225 13.86 -16.05 2.44
CA PRO A 225 13.06 -16.00 3.70
C PRO A 225 13.04 -14.60 4.31
N HIS A 226 11.87 -14.24 4.88
CA HIS A 226 11.71 -12.91 5.47
C HIS A 226 12.63 -12.69 6.66
N LEU A 227 13.26 -11.52 6.69
CA LEU A 227 14.15 -11.09 7.78
C LEU A 227 13.49 -9.91 8.53
N PRO A 228 13.68 -9.82 9.85
CA PRO A 228 13.18 -8.68 10.61
C PRO A 228 13.69 -7.35 10.05
N GLN A 229 12.82 -6.34 10.04
CA GLN A 229 13.17 -4.95 9.69
C GLN A 229 13.82 -4.74 8.31
N THR A 230 13.55 -5.63 7.34
CA THR A 230 14.05 -5.50 5.97
C THR A 230 13.05 -4.87 5.02
N GLY A 231 11.82 -4.63 5.46
CA GLY A 231 10.82 -3.93 4.67
C GLY A 231 11.23 -2.48 4.41
N LYS A 232 10.96 -2.03 3.19
CA LYS A 232 11.31 -0.70 2.69
C LYS A 232 10.17 -0.09 1.91
N VAL A 233 10.20 1.23 1.80
CA VAL A 233 9.51 1.95 0.73
C VAL A 233 10.57 2.50 -0.20
N VAL A 234 10.41 2.22 -1.48
CA VAL A 234 11.25 2.73 -2.55
C VAL A 234 10.44 3.60 -3.51
N SER A 235 11.12 4.40 -4.32
CA SER A 235 10.50 5.15 -5.41
C SER A 235 11.29 4.99 -6.71
N PHE A 236 10.59 5.00 -7.83
CA PHE A 236 11.18 4.98 -9.17
C PHE A 236 10.28 5.72 -10.16
N GLU A 237 10.83 6.02 -11.33
CA GLU A 237 10.09 6.60 -12.46
C GLU A 237 10.02 5.58 -13.61
N PRO A 238 9.05 5.71 -14.52
CA PRO A 238 8.97 4.88 -15.72
C PRO A 238 10.26 4.92 -16.54
N GLY A 239 10.77 3.75 -16.90
CA GLY A 239 12.03 3.61 -17.62
C GLY A 239 13.28 3.58 -16.75
N SER A 240 13.14 3.72 -15.43
CA SER A 240 14.25 3.47 -14.50
C SER A 240 14.60 1.99 -14.45
N SER A 241 15.89 1.69 -14.34
CA SER A 241 16.40 0.33 -14.09
C SER A 241 16.67 0.06 -12.60
N THR A 242 16.55 1.09 -11.76
CA THR A 242 16.79 1.04 -10.31
C THR A 242 15.77 1.89 -9.58
N ALA A 243 15.52 1.55 -8.32
CA ALA A 243 14.71 2.36 -7.41
C ALA A 243 15.58 3.06 -6.37
N THR A 244 15.04 4.15 -5.81
CA THR A 244 15.65 4.92 -4.72
C THR A 244 14.93 4.60 -3.42
N GLU A 245 15.67 4.24 -2.38
CA GLU A 245 15.13 4.03 -1.05
C GLU A 245 14.56 5.33 -0.48
N VAL A 246 13.34 5.28 0.04
CA VAL A 246 12.63 6.39 0.68
C VAL A 246 12.62 6.24 2.19
N ALA A 247 12.32 5.02 2.68
CA ALA A 247 12.34 4.69 4.10
C ALA A 247 12.53 3.18 4.29
N HIS A 248 13.11 2.78 5.43
CA HIS A 248 13.42 1.38 5.76
C HIS A 248 13.26 1.09 7.26
N GLY A 249 13.25 -0.21 7.60
CA GLY A 249 13.36 -0.68 8.98
C GLY A 249 12.04 -1.13 9.61
N ALA A 250 10.97 -1.30 8.84
CA ALA A 250 9.76 -1.96 9.29
C ALA A 250 9.73 -3.43 8.81
N PRO A 251 9.11 -4.36 9.56
CA PRO A 251 8.95 -5.73 9.10
C PRO A 251 7.82 -5.83 8.07
N LEU A 252 7.99 -6.71 7.08
CA LEU A 252 6.96 -7.13 6.12
C LEU A 252 6.03 -5.99 5.65
N LEU A 253 6.59 -4.97 4.96
CA LEU A 253 5.75 -3.93 4.40
C LEU A 253 4.90 -4.51 3.28
N VAL A 254 3.59 -4.25 3.34
CA VAL A 254 2.60 -4.83 2.42
C VAL A 254 1.88 -3.77 1.61
N ASP A 255 1.84 -2.52 2.08
CA ASP A 255 1.18 -1.44 1.37
C ASP A 255 1.85 -0.09 1.60
N VAL A 256 1.60 0.87 0.70
CA VAL A 256 2.11 2.24 0.76
C VAL A 256 1.10 3.20 0.15
N GLU A 257 0.80 4.30 0.87
CA GLU A 257 -0.15 5.30 0.44
C GLU A 257 0.33 6.73 0.66
N ARG A 258 -0.16 7.65 -0.19
CA ARG A 258 0.10 9.09 -0.09
C ARG A 258 -1.03 9.80 0.62
N GLY A 259 -0.74 10.29 1.82
CA GLY A 259 -1.66 11.13 2.59
C GLY A 259 -1.51 12.63 2.30
N ARG A 260 -2.23 13.42 3.08
CA ARG A 260 -2.19 14.90 3.01
C ARG A 260 -0.78 15.44 3.27
N GLY A 261 -0.46 16.59 2.67
CA GLY A 261 0.81 17.26 2.85
C GLY A 261 2.02 16.50 2.29
N HIS A 262 1.78 15.61 1.32
CA HIS A 262 2.80 14.73 0.74
C HIS A 262 3.39 13.71 1.73
N THR A 263 2.75 13.50 2.87
CA THR A 263 3.13 12.46 3.82
C THR A 263 2.97 11.09 3.20
N LEU A 264 3.94 10.21 3.39
CA LEU A 264 3.90 8.84 2.93
C LEU A 264 3.66 7.92 4.12
N PHE A 265 2.67 7.06 3.99
CA PHE A 265 2.34 6.02 4.96
C PHE A 265 2.65 4.66 4.37
N ALA A 266 3.02 3.72 5.22
CA ALA A 266 3.19 2.33 4.83
C ALA A 266 2.53 1.43 5.87
N LEU A 267 2.19 0.23 5.44
CA LEU A 267 1.53 -0.77 6.26
C LEU A 267 2.47 -1.96 6.46
N SER A 268 2.82 -2.24 7.70
CA SER A 268 3.57 -3.43 8.08
C SER A 268 2.60 -4.54 8.47
N GLN A 269 2.69 -5.71 7.84
CA GLN A 269 1.87 -6.85 8.21
C GLN A 269 2.21 -7.37 9.62
N GLY A 270 3.44 -7.17 10.07
CA GLY A 270 3.88 -7.52 11.41
C GLY A 270 5.19 -8.30 11.44
N HIS A 271 5.49 -8.87 12.59
CA HIS A 271 6.68 -9.69 12.80
C HIS A 271 6.50 -11.06 12.16
N PHE A 272 7.60 -11.60 11.63
CA PHE A 272 7.66 -12.96 11.12
C PHE A 272 8.65 -13.75 11.98
N SER A 273 8.11 -14.58 12.88
CA SER A 273 8.93 -15.32 13.85
C SER A 273 9.32 -16.73 13.40
N CYS A 274 8.69 -17.24 12.33
CA CYS A 274 8.96 -18.61 11.87
C CYS A 274 10.32 -18.70 11.17
N SER A 275 11.17 -19.60 11.65
CA SER A 275 12.48 -19.90 11.05
C SER A 275 12.51 -21.18 10.21
N ASP A 276 11.39 -21.91 10.12
CA ASP A 276 11.27 -23.09 9.29
C ASP A 276 11.10 -22.67 7.80
N PRO A 277 11.89 -23.22 6.87
CA PRO A 277 11.69 -22.97 5.43
C PRO A 277 10.27 -23.26 4.93
N ALA A 278 9.52 -24.17 5.60
CA ALA A 278 8.12 -24.44 5.27
C ALA A 278 7.17 -23.26 5.54
N CYS A 279 7.58 -22.28 6.32
CA CYS A 279 6.82 -21.06 6.56
C CYS A 279 7.05 -19.97 5.50
N ALA A 280 7.89 -20.18 4.52
CA ALA A 280 8.13 -19.19 3.46
C ALA A 280 6.79 -18.80 2.79
N GLY A 281 6.46 -17.52 2.79
CA GLY A 281 5.18 -17.01 2.28
C GLY A 281 3.99 -17.12 3.25
N SER A 282 4.21 -17.59 4.48
CA SER A 282 3.17 -17.53 5.53
C SER A 282 2.95 -16.06 5.97
N PRO A 283 1.73 -15.72 6.43
CA PRO A 283 1.48 -14.42 7.04
C PRO A 283 2.34 -14.15 8.29
N ALA A 284 2.44 -12.88 8.68
CA ALA A 284 3.04 -12.46 9.94
C ALA A 284 2.34 -13.04 11.17
N ASP A 285 2.94 -12.89 12.33
CA ASP A 285 2.32 -13.20 13.62
C ASP A 285 1.11 -12.28 13.87
N ALA A 286 0.07 -12.81 14.50
CA ALA A 286 -1.13 -12.02 14.81
C ALA A 286 -0.82 -10.85 15.75
N ASP A 287 -1.58 -9.76 15.61
CA ASP A 287 -1.53 -8.56 16.47
C ASP A 287 -0.14 -7.90 16.55
N THR A 288 0.67 -8.02 15.49
CA THR A 288 2.00 -7.42 15.43
C THR A 288 2.16 -6.42 14.29
N GLY A 289 1.08 -6.18 13.52
CA GLY A 289 1.06 -5.26 12.40
C GLY A 289 0.99 -3.79 12.84
N ALA A 290 1.38 -2.89 11.95
CA ALA A 290 1.41 -1.47 12.23
C ALA A 290 1.18 -0.61 10.97
N LEU A 291 0.42 0.47 11.16
CA LEU A 291 0.43 1.62 10.25
C LEU A 291 1.61 2.51 10.63
N VAL A 292 2.49 2.80 9.70
CA VAL A 292 3.69 3.60 9.94
C VAL A 292 3.77 4.79 8.98
N ARG A 293 4.38 5.89 9.43
CA ARG A 293 4.64 7.08 8.63
C ARG A 293 6.12 7.16 8.30
N ALA A 294 6.45 7.38 7.02
CA ALA A 294 7.82 7.64 6.60
C ALA A 294 8.28 9.04 7.03
N ASN A 295 9.49 9.12 7.57
CA ASN A 295 10.15 10.35 8.01
C ASN A 295 11.16 10.83 6.95
N ALA A 296 11.46 12.12 6.94
CA ALA A 296 12.44 12.70 6.02
C ALA A 296 13.87 12.15 6.17
N ASN A 297 14.19 11.53 7.31
CA ASN A 297 15.48 10.88 7.55
C ASN A 297 15.54 9.41 7.09
N GLY A 298 14.51 8.91 6.41
CA GLY A 298 14.46 7.54 5.91
C GLY A 298 14.05 6.49 6.95
N THR A 299 13.54 6.88 8.10
CA THR A 299 12.99 5.96 9.12
C THR A 299 11.46 5.97 9.11
N PHE A 300 10.84 5.08 9.89
CA PHE A 300 9.41 5.07 10.14
C PHE A 300 9.07 5.50 11.57
N THR A 301 7.89 6.11 11.73
CA THR A 301 7.26 6.37 13.04
C THR A 301 5.91 5.63 13.06
N PRO A 302 5.64 4.80 14.07
CA PRO A 302 4.34 4.17 14.25
C PRO A 302 3.22 5.22 14.38
N VAL A 303 2.08 4.95 13.74
CA VAL A 303 0.84 5.73 13.79
C VAL A 303 -0.24 4.93 14.52
N ALA A 304 -0.32 3.63 14.23
CA ALA A 304 -1.17 2.67 14.93
C ALA A 304 -0.43 1.33 14.97
N GLU A 305 -0.55 0.61 16.06
CA GLU A 305 0.12 -0.67 16.31
C GLU A 305 -0.91 -1.73 16.73
N GLU A 306 -0.47 -2.97 16.93
CA GLU A 306 -1.30 -4.09 17.36
C GLU A 306 -2.43 -4.45 16.37
N LEU A 307 -2.21 -4.24 15.06
CA LEU A 307 -3.13 -4.64 14.01
C LEU A 307 -2.92 -6.13 13.66
N ASP A 308 -4.01 -6.90 13.52
CA ASP A 308 -3.90 -8.31 13.17
C ASP A 308 -3.64 -8.52 11.68
N ARG A 309 -2.36 -8.65 11.30
CA ARG A 309 -1.93 -8.96 9.92
C ARG A 309 -2.62 -8.07 8.89
N PRO A 310 -2.45 -6.75 8.95
CA PRO A 310 -3.02 -5.85 7.98
C PRO A 310 -2.49 -6.12 6.57
N THR A 311 -3.33 -5.91 5.55
CA THR A 311 -3.04 -6.25 4.16
C THR A 311 -3.16 -5.07 3.21
N SER A 312 -4.02 -4.09 3.51
CA SER A 312 -4.26 -2.94 2.65
C SER A 312 -4.56 -1.68 3.45
N LEU A 313 -4.14 -0.55 2.89
CA LEU A 313 -4.28 0.80 3.44
C LEU A 313 -4.92 1.71 2.42
N GLU A 314 -5.97 2.43 2.82
CA GLU A 314 -6.56 3.50 2.03
C GLU A 314 -6.68 4.77 2.85
N LEU A 315 -6.54 5.94 2.22
CA LEU A 315 -6.63 7.23 2.88
C LEU A 315 -7.77 8.08 2.33
N ILE A 316 -8.77 8.37 3.17
CA ILE A 316 -9.82 9.35 2.86
C ILE A 316 -9.58 10.60 3.69
N GLY A 317 -9.03 11.63 3.07
CA GLY A 317 -8.69 12.85 3.77
C GLY A 317 -7.55 12.66 4.77
N ASN A 318 -7.85 12.70 6.07
CA ASN A 318 -6.89 12.49 7.17
C ASN A 318 -7.21 11.23 8.00
N ILE A 319 -7.93 10.30 7.38
CA ILE A 319 -8.38 9.05 8.00
C ILE A 319 -7.76 7.91 7.20
N ALA A 320 -7.13 6.98 7.90
CA ALA A 320 -6.69 5.72 7.34
C ALA A 320 -7.76 4.64 7.53
N TYR A 321 -7.96 3.83 6.51
CA TYR A 321 -8.76 2.62 6.53
C TYR A 321 -7.82 1.45 6.29
N VAL A 322 -7.72 0.58 7.28
CA VAL A 322 -6.82 -0.58 7.25
C VAL A 322 -7.65 -1.84 7.17
N VAL A 323 -7.42 -2.63 6.13
CA VAL A 323 -8.01 -3.95 5.96
C VAL A 323 -7.03 -4.99 6.48
N THR A 324 -7.51 -5.99 7.22
CA THR A 324 -6.70 -7.08 7.75
C THR A 324 -6.98 -8.40 7.05
N LEU A 325 -6.04 -9.32 7.15
CA LEU A 325 -6.18 -10.67 6.57
C LEU A 325 -7.40 -11.43 7.13
N THR A 326 -7.79 -11.12 8.35
CA THR A 326 -8.98 -11.72 9.00
C THR A 326 -10.30 -11.15 8.52
N GLY A 327 -10.27 -10.09 7.69
CA GLY A 327 -11.46 -9.44 7.14
C GLY A 327 -11.99 -8.29 7.99
N GLU A 328 -11.25 -7.88 9.01
CA GLU A 328 -11.56 -6.68 9.77
C GLU A 328 -11.15 -5.43 9.00
N ILE A 329 -11.93 -4.37 9.15
CA ILE A 329 -11.67 -3.06 8.57
C ILE A 329 -11.61 -2.07 9.72
N TRP A 330 -10.44 -1.49 9.91
CA TRP A 330 -10.14 -0.55 10.97
C TRP A 330 -10.05 0.86 10.43
N LYS A 331 -10.46 1.83 11.23
CA LYS A 331 -10.41 3.25 10.96
C LYS A 331 -9.48 3.91 11.96
N VAL A 332 -8.55 4.75 11.48
CA VAL A 332 -7.62 5.53 12.30
C VAL A 332 -7.74 6.99 11.89
N ASP A 333 -8.24 7.84 12.79
CA ASP A 333 -8.40 9.27 12.55
C ASP A 333 -7.07 10.04 12.72
N ASN A 334 -6.95 11.20 12.07
CA ASN A 334 -5.86 12.17 12.26
C ASN A 334 -4.44 11.64 11.97
N VAL A 335 -4.28 10.72 11.03
CA VAL A 335 -3.00 10.04 10.77
C VAL A 335 -1.87 10.98 10.31
N ALA A 336 -2.17 12.07 9.61
CA ALA A 336 -1.17 13.03 9.12
C ALA A 336 -0.97 14.24 10.05
N GLY A 337 -1.62 14.26 11.24
CA GLY A 337 -1.64 15.42 12.13
C GLY A 337 -2.61 16.51 11.64
N PRO A 338 -2.50 17.76 12.12
CA PRO A 338 -3.42 18.81 11.76
C PRO A 338 -3.43 19.04 10.26
N PRO A 339 -4.60 19.39 9.66
CA PRO A 339 -4.68 19.60 8.21
C PRO A 339 -3.69 20.70 7.82
N TYR A 340 -2.78 20.38 6.94
CA TYR A 340 -1.89 21.37 6.33
C TYR A 340 -2.72 22.25 5.40
N GLY A 341 -3.00 23.46 5.89
CA GLY A 341 -3.61 24.53 5.12
C GLY A 341 -5.08 24.28 4.77
N SER A 342 -5.93 25.17 5.25
CA SER A 342 -7.24 25.44 4.65
C SER A 342 -7.06 26.13 3.31
#